data_9c4e9aef170a08838ba7aa0d843a6a1a
#
_entry.id   9c4e9aef170a08838ba7aa0d843a6a1a
#
_cell.length_a   1.000
_cell.length_b   1.000
_cell.length_c   1.000
_cell.angle_alpha   90.00
_cell.angle_beta   90.00
_cell.angle_gamma   90.00
#
_symmetry.space_group_name_H-M   'P 1'
#
loop_
_entity.id
_entity.type
_entity.pdbx_description
1 polymer ?
#
loop_
_entity_poly.entity_id
_entity_poly.type
_entity_poly.pdbx_seq_one_letter_code
_entity_poly.pdbx_strand_id
1 'polypeptide(L)'
;MRSKKILSLILVIIECLIFYLIYTAWHLNPPMFRQDLGLYIIYLFVMGHYSIKDSLIWDEIRKVFLATILYMITFAIIMPSTFEGVPRRYLIFLSTIMFFVDLFVSYFLRVIFRSVLSKKTLVVGTSETAYRYGCIVNDNKFAITEVVGFIDLNDPHYFQKQYEMSEELFYNRDAHHVFDYKNFDVVIKENDIDQIVIGEPELSGKDLNTILERSAKLVDSVKYMPEDYNLVNFSSEVQDFDGILLISTSKDTPSVFDRFWKRFFDILISLIGCLITAIMAIFVKISYIRHGDHDPIIFKQKRIGYRGKTITIYKFRTMIPHAEEKLEEMMKVNKDIREEYHKHKKLRYDPRVTPTGKSLRRSSIDEFPQFFNVLKGEMSLVGPRPYLPGEKAEMGDDYDVIIRCKPGITGMWQANGRSDLGFKERMKLDVYYYKNWNLWLDIIVIFKTLQATFTRKGAR
;
A
#
# COMPACT_ATOMS: atom_id res chain seq x y z
N MET A 1 25.15 -13.62 -7.22
CA MET A 1 24.75 -13.44 -8.64
C MET A 1 24.38 -14.75 -9.36
N ARG A 2 25.12 -15.85 -9.21
CA ARG A 2 24.82 -17.14 -9.88
C ARG A 2 23.46 -17.75 -9.48
N SER A 3 23.12 -17.80 -8.20
CA SER A 3 21.86 -18.38 -7.70
C SER A 3 20.61 -17.70 -8.24
N LYS A 4 20.61 -16.37 -8.38
CA LYS A 4 19.48 -15.64 -8.97
C LYS A 4 19.25 -15.95 -10.44
N LYS A 5 20.32 -16.11 -11.22
CA LYS A 5 20.23 -16.50 -12.64
C LYS A 5 19.70 -17.93 -12.80
N ILE A 6 20.15 -18.84 -11.92
CA ILE A 6 19.67 -20.24 -11.92
C ILE A 6 18.17 -20.25 -11.60
N LEU A 7 17.73 -19.51 -10.58
CA LEU A 7 16.34 -19.48 -10.21
C LEU A 7 15.45 -18.83 -11.31
N SER A 8 15.94 -17.76 -11.97
CA SER A 8 15.25 -17.21 -13.15
C SER A 8 15.07 -18.27 -14.24
N LEU A 9 16.09 -19.07 -14.50
CA LEU A 9 16.00 -20.15 -15.50
C LEU A 9 15.00 -21.24 -15.07
N ILE A 10 15.01 -21.64 -13.80
CA ILE A 10 14.04 -22.59 -13.23
C ILE A 10 12.61 -22.04 -13.39
N LEU A 11 12.40 -20.77 -13.10
CA LEU A 11 11.10 -20.12 -13.25
C LEU A 11 10.59 -20.21 -14.69
N VAL A 12 11.41 -19.82 -15.67
CA VAL A 12 11.07 -19.93 -17.10
C VAL A 12 10.73 -21.38 -17.48
N ILE A 13 11.53 -22.35 -17.04
CA ILE A 13 11.31 -23.77 -17.38
C ILE A 13 9.97 -24.27 -16.82
N ILE A 14 9.66 -23.94 -15.56
CA ILE A 14 8.41 -24.37 -14.91
C ILE A 14 7.21 -23.75 -15.62
N GLU A 15 7.25 -22.45 -15.92
CA GLU A 15 6.17 -21.74 -16.61
C GLU A 15 5.96 -22.28 -18.03
N CYS A 16 7.04 -22.51 -18.79
CA CYS A 16 6.96 -23.15 -20.10
C CYS A 16 6.33 -24.55 -20.02
N LEU A 17 6.70 -25.35 -19.01
CA LEU A 17 6.15 -26.69 -18.83
C LEU A 17 4.64 -26.62 -18.49
N ILE A 18 4.24 -25.74 -17.58
CA ILE A 18 2.83 -25.59 -17.20
C ILE A 18 2.02 -25.07 -18.39
N PHE A 19 2.53 -24.09 -19.12
CA PHE A 19 1.89 -23.59 -20.34
C PHE A 19 1.70 -24.74 -21.35
N TYR A 20 2.73 -25.58 -21.58
CA TYR A 20 2.65 -26.72 -22.44
C TYR A 20 1.58 -27.71 -21.99
N LEU A 21 1.53 -28.05 -20.68
CA LEU A 21 0.54 -28.97 -20.14
C LEU A 21 -0.89 -28.48 -20.31
N ILE A 22 -1.14 -27.19 -20.08
CA ILE A 22 -2.46 -26.58 -20.27
C ILE A 22 -2.83 -26.61 -21.76
N TYR A 23 -1.87 -26.25 -22.62
CA TYR A 23 -2.07 -26.19 -24.07
C TYR A 23 -2.42 -27.56 -24.66
N THR A 24 -1.72 -28.61 -24.25
CA THR A 24 -1.95 -30.01 -24.70
C THR A 24 -3.25 -30.56 -24.12
N ALA A 25 -3.60 -30.25 -22.88
CA ALA A 25 -4.85 -30.69 -22.27
C ALA A 25 -6.09 -30.17 -23.02
N TRP A 26 -5.94 -29.09 -23.75
CA TRP A 26 -7.04 -28.52 -24.57
C TRP A 26 -6.99 -28.87 -26.02
N HIS A 27 -6.11 -29.81 -26.41
CA HIS A 27 -5.97 -30.28 -27.79
C HIS A 27 -5.76 -29.15 -28.83
N LEU A 28 -5.05 -28.09 -28.45
CA LEU A 28 -4.73 -26.99 -29.33
C LEU A 28 -3.63 -27.35 -30.31
N ASN A 29 -3.65 -26.74 -31.49
CA ASN A 29 -2.80 -27.15 -32.60
C ASN A 29 -1.29 -26.90 -32.34
N PRO A 30 -0.40 -27.92 -32.44
CA PRO A 30 1.01 -27.82 -32.07
C PRO A 30 1.86 -26.77 -32.79
N PRO A 31 1.67 -26.44 -34.07
CA PRO A 31 2.46 -25.41 -34.74
C PRO A 31 2.33 -24.01 -34.13
N MET A 32 1.16 -23.69 -33.58
CA MET A 32 0.89 -22.40 -32.97
C MET A 32 1.45 -22.26 -31.56
N PHE A 33 1.64 -23.40 -30.88
CA PHE A 33 2.18 -23.45 -29.51
C PHE A 33 3.50 -22.68 -29.37
N ARG A 34 4.45 -22.85 -30.29
CA ARG A 34 5.76 -22.20 -30.22
C ARG A 34 5.69 -20.69 -30.33
N GLN A 35 4.82 -20.18 -31.20
CA GLN A 35 4.63 -18.74 -31.41
C GLN A 35 3.94 -18.13 -30.21
N ASP A 36 2.94 -18.80 -29.69
CA ASP A 36 2.11 -18.37 -28.58
C ASP A 36 2.91 -18.32 -27.28
N LEU A 37 3.60 -19.40 -26.93
CA LEU A 37 4.51 -19.46 -25.81
C LEU A 37 5.64 -18.44 -25.94
N GLY A 38 6.26 -18.34 -27.12
CA GLY A 38 7.35 -17.40 -27.36
C GLY A 38 6.92 -15.96 -27.13
N LEU A 39 5.75 -15.56 -27.62
CA LEU A 39 5.20 -14.23 -27.41
C LEU A 39 4.91 -13.95 -25.93
N TYR A 40 4.31 -14.92 -25.23
CA TYR A 40 4.01 -14.80 -23.82
C TYR A 40 5.29 -14.59 -22.97
N ILE A 41 6.30 -15.45 -23.18
CA ILE A 41 7.60 -15.37 -22.48
C ILE A 41 8.33 -14.06 -22.78
N ILE A 42 8.26 -13.56 -24.03
CA ILE A 42 8.87 -12.27 -24.39
C ILE A 42 8.25 -11.14 -23.55
N TYR A 43 6.93 -11.10 -23.41
CA TYR A 43 6.29 -10.04 -22.59
C TYR A 43 6.64 -10.14 -21.12
N LEU A 44 6.69 -11.35 -20.54
CA LEU A 44 7.15 -11.55 -19.17
C LEU A 44 8.61 -11.10 -18.99
N PHE A 45 9.45 -11.38 -19.98
CA PHE A 45 10.85 -10.95 -19.96
C PHE A 45 10.99 -9.42 -20.07
N VAL A 46 10.28 -8.79 -21.00
CA VAL A 46 10.30 -7.34 -21.21
C VAL A 46 9.78 -6.60 -19.96
N MET A 47 8.74 -7.12 -19.31
CA MET A 47 8.23 -6.57 -18.06
C MET A 47 9.14 -6.85 -16.85
N GLY A 48 10.19 -7.65 -17.02
CA GLY A 48 11.18 -7.92 -15.99
C GLY A 48 10.71 -8.92 -14.92
N HIS A 49 9.74 -9.80 -15.24
CA HIS A 49 9.27 -10.87 -14.36
C HIS A 49 10.42 -11.82 -13.98
N TYR A 50 11.26 -12.17 -14.92
CA TYR A 50 12.42 -13.06 -14.71
C TYR A 50 13.61 -12.38 -14.01
N SER A 51 13.52 -11.09 -13.71
CA SER A 51 14.56 -10.37 -12.98
C SER A 51 14.29 -10.45 -11.47
N ILE A 52 14.93 -11.40 -10.79
CA ILE A 52 14.79 -11.61 -9.36
C ILE A 52 15.51 -10.50 -8.60
N LYS A 53 14.78 -9.41 -8.34
CA LYS A 53 15.20 -8.26 -7.53
C LYS A 53 14.45 -8.26 -6.21
N ASP A 54 15.02 -7.56 -5.24
CA ASP A 54 14.32 -7.24 -4.00
C ASP A 54 13.17 -6.28 -4.30
N SER A 55 11.95 -6.77 -4.15
CA SER A 55 10.73 -6.03 -4.49
C SER A 55 9.55 -6.53 -3.65
N LEU A 56 8.51 -5.74 -3.59
CA LEU A 56 7.26 -6.15 -2.99
C LEU A 56 6.47 -7.05 -3.95
N ILE A 57 5.60 -7.89 -3.41
CA ILE A 57 4.70 -8.75 -4.22
C ILE A 57 3.85 -7.93 -5.20
N TRP A 58 3.52 -6.70 -4.86
CA TRP A 58 2.75 -5.78 -5.70
C TRP A 58 3.47 -5.41 -7.00
N ASP A 59 4.79 -5.32 -6.98
CA ASP A 59 5.59 -5.07 -8.18
C ASP A 59 5.56 -6.27 -9.11
N GLU A 60 5.57 -7.47 -8.55
CA GLU A 60 5.48 -8.71 -9.32
C GLU A 60 4.10 -8.85 -9.96
N ILE A 61 3.04 -8.62 -9.20
CA ILE A 61 1.66 -8.61 -9.72
C ILE A 61 1.54 -7.62 -10.88
N ARG A 62 2.12 -6.42 -10.75
CA ARG A 62 2.11 -5.40 -11.82
C ARG A 62 2.79 -5.90 -13.09
N LYS A 63 3.97 -6.52 -12.97
CA LYS A 63 4.74 -7.03 -14.14
C LYS A 63 3.96 -8.11 -14.89
N VAL A 64 3.48 -9.11 -14.15
CA VAL A 64 2.72 -10.22 -14.74
C VAL A 64 1.40 -9.71 -15.34
N PHE A 65 0.69 -8.81 -14.66
CA PHE A 65 -0.54 -8.21 -15.15
C PHE A 65 -0.35 -7.45 -16.46
N LEU A 66 0.67 -6.60 -16.52
CA LEU A 66 0.97 -5.84 -17.75
C LEU A 66 1.42 -6.76 -18.89
N ALA A 67 2.25 -7.77 -18.59
CA ALA A 67 2.66 -8.76 -19.58
C ALA A 67 1.45 -9.52 -20.16
N THR A 68 0.54 -9.97 -19.29
CA THR A 68 -0.68 -10.69 -19.67
C THR A 68 -1.61 -9.81 -20.53
N ILE A 69 -1.80 -8.54 -20.17
CA ILE A 69 -2.62 -7.61 -20.98
C ILE A 69 -1.99 -7.37 -22.33
N LEU A 70 -0.68 -7.11 -22.41
CA LEU A 70 0.00 -6.88 -23.68
C LEU A 70 -0.06 -8.14 -24.56
N TYR A 71 0.11 -9.32 -23.99
CA TYR A 71 -0.07 -10.57 -24.69
C TYR A 71 -1.49 -10.68 -25.27
N MET A 72 -2.54 -10.45 -24.46
CA MET A 72 -3.93 -10.50 -24.92
C MET A 72 -4.22 -9.52 -26.03
N ILE A 73 -3.75 -8.25 -25.92
CA ILE A 73 -3.94 -7.22 -26.95
C ILE A 73 -3.25 -7.60 -28.24
N THR A 74 -1.98 -8.02 -28.17
CA THR A 74 -1.19 -8.41 -29.34
C THR A 74 -1.84 -9.57 -30.04
N PHE A 75 -2.27 -10.57 -29.26
CA PHE A 75 -2.97 -11.73 -29.79
C PHE A 75 -4.29 -11.35 -30.49
N ALA A 76 -5.07 -10.46 -29.88
CA ALA A 76 -6.33 -9.99 -30.44
C ALA A 76 -6.15 -9.22 -31.77
N ILE A 77 -5.03 -8.51 -31.92
CA ILE A 77 -4.76 -7.64 -33.08
C ILE A 77 -4.04 -8.41 -34.21
N ILE A 78 -3.01 -9.18 -33.88
CA ILE A 78 -2.09 -9.76 -34.88
C ILE A 78 -2.58 -11.11 -35.39
N MET A 79 -3.33 -11.87 -34.60
CA MET A 79 -3.67 -13.26 -34.87
C MET A 79 -5.13 -13.57 -35.26
N PRO A 80 -5.96 -12.59 -35.71
CA PRO A 80 -7.36 -12.90 -36.05
C PRO A 80 -7.50 -13.83 -37.27
N SER A 81 -6.50 -13.86 -38.17
CA SER A 81 -6.52 -14.61 -39.42
C SER A 81 -5.81 -15.98 -39.35
N THR A 82 -4.98 -16.22 -38.35
CA THR A 82 -4.16 -17.45 -38.27
C THR A 82 -4.76 -18.49 -37.32
N PHE A 83 -5.78 -18.15 -36.55
CA PHE A 83 -6.43 -19.03 -35.58
C PHE A 83 -7.81 -19.52 -36.06
N GLU A 84 -7.90 -20.03 -37.28
CA GLU A 84 -9.08 -20.78 -37.68
C GLU A 84 -9.24 -22.03 -36.79
N GLY A 85 -10.28 -21.98 -35.93
CA GLY A 85 -10.66 -23.12 -35.09
C GLY A 85 -10.44 -22.96 -33.58
N VAL A 86 -9.66 -21.96 -33.08
CA VAL A 86 -9.52 -21.74 -31.64
C VAL A 86 -10.44 -20.61 -31.17
N PRO A 87 -11.47 -20.89 -30.35
CA PRO A 87 -12.35 -19.84 -29.84
C PRO A 87 -11.57 -18.85 -28.97
N ARG A 88 -11.73 -17.53 -29.21
CA ARG A 88 -11.10 -16.44 -28.43
C ARG A 88 -11.26 -16.60 -26.91
N ARG A 89 -12.33 -17.23 -26.45
CA ARG A 89 -12.58 -17.56 -25.04
C ARG A 89 -11.48 -18.42 -24.41
N TYR A 90 -10.86 -19.33 -25.16
CA TYR A 90 -9.79 -20.19 -24.65
C TYR A 90 -8.52 -19.39 -24.36
N LEU A 91 -8.22 -18.39 -25.16
CA LEU A 91 -7.05 -17.53 -24.94
C LEU A 91 -7.23 -16.63 -23.71
N ILE A 92 -8.42 -16.07 -23.53
CA ILE A 92 -8.73 -15.31 -22.33
C ILE A 92 -8.59 -16.21 -21.11
N PHE A 93 -9.08 -17.44 -21.18
CA PHE A 93 -9.01 -18.39 -20.09
C PHE A 93 -7.58 -18.86 -19.83
N LEU A 94 -6.81 -19.18 -20.88
CA LEU A 94 -5.39 -19.54 -20.79
C LEU A 94 -4.59 -18.40 -20.14
N SER A 95 -4.74 -17.19 -20.64
CA SER A 95 -4.04 -16.02 -20.09
C SER A 95 -4.41 -15.76 -18.64
N THR A 96 -5.67 -15.95 -18.27
CA THR A 96 -6.12 -15.80 -16.89
C THR A 96 -5.51 -16.86 -15.97
N ILE A 97 -5.48 -18.11 -16.42
CA ILE A 97 -4.84 -19.19 -15.64
C ILE A 97 -3.35 -18.92 -15.51
N MET A 98 -2.67 -18.58 -16.61
CA MET A 98 -1.22 -18.33 -16.58
C MET A 98 -0.88 -17.14 -15.67
N PHE A 99 -1.68 -16.10 -15.65
CA PHE A 99 -1.52 -14.98 -14.70
C PHE A 99 -1.42 -15.47 -13.24
N PHE A 100 -2.32 -16.35 -12.83
CA PHE A 100 -2.28 -16.89 -11.45
C PHE A 100 -1.16 -17.90 -11.26
N VAL A 101 -0.85 -18.69 -12.27
CA VAL A 101 0.27 -19.66 -12.24
C VAL A 101 1.60 -18.94 -12.07
N ASP A 102 1.87 -17.91 -12.87
CA ASP A 102 3.13 -17.16 -12.82
C ASP A 102 3.32 -16.49 -11.45
N LEU A 103 2.25 -15.88 -10.91
CA LEU A 103 2.30 -15.32 -9.58
C LEU A 103 2.54 -16.36 -8.49
N PHE A 104 1.87 -17.51 -8.60
CA PHE A 104 2.02 -18.60 -7.63
C PHE A 104 3.43 -19.21 -7.70
N VAL A 105 3.92 -19.51 -8.89
CA VAL A 105 5.25 -20.11 -9.09
C VAL A 105 6.35 -19.13 -8.65
N SER A 106 6.25 -17.86 -9.02
CA SER A 106 7.19 -16.82 -8.60
C SER A 106 7.21 -16.69 -7.08
N TYR A 107 6.03 -16.62 -6.43
CA TYR A 107 5.92 -16.54 -4.97
C TYR A 107 6.52 -17.77 -4.29
N PHE A 108 6.13 -18.96 -4.74
CA PHE A 108 6.54 -20.24 -4.15
C PHE A 108 8.06 -20.47 -4.26
N LEU A 109 8.65 -20.19 -5.42
CA LEU A 109 10.09 -20.27 -5.61
C LEU A 109 10.86 -19.29 -4.73
N ARG A 110 10.38 -18.06 -4.59
CA ARG A 110 11.03 -17.07 -3.71
C ARG A 110 10.97 -17.49 -2.26
N VAL A 111 9.82 -18.02 -1.80
CA VAL A 111 9.67 -18.50 -0.40
C VAL A 111 10.56 -19.71 -0.13
N ILE A 112 10.57 -20.71 -1.01
CA ILE A 112 11.39 -21.92 -0.83
C ILE A 112 12.88 -21.59 -0.83
N PHE A 113 13.32 -20.79 -1.79
CA PHE A 113 14.74 -20.47 -1.94
C PHE A 113 15.14 -19.19 -1.17
N ARG A 114 14.30 -18.71 -0.27
CA ARG A 114 14.57 -17.47 0.50
C ARG A 114 15.93 -17.55 1.21
N SER A 115 16.24 -18.64 1.87
CA SER A 115 17.52 -18.82 2.59
C SER A 115 18.78 -18.73 1.70
N VAL A 116 18.63 -19.02 0.41
CA VAL A 116 19.74 -18.95 -0.58
C VAL A 116 19.77 -17.61 -1.30
N LEU A 117 18.62 -16.96 -1.40
CA LEU A 117 18.42 -15.72 -2.16
C LEU A 117 18.52 -14.48 -1.32
N SER A 118 18.15 -14.55 -0.03
CA SER A 118 18.11 -13.40 0.85
C SER A 118 19.52 -12.82 1.02
N LYS A 119 19.56 -11.49 0.95
CA LYS A 119 20.72 -10.72 1.31
C LYS A 119 20.66 -10.40 2.79
N LYS A 120 21.67 -10.80 3.52
CA LYS A 120 21.86 -10.40 4.91
C LYS A 120 22.13 -8.89 4.96
N THR A 121 21.24 -8.16 5.60
CA THR A 121 21.26 -6.70 5.62
C THR A 121 21.47 -6.20 7.02
N LEU A 122 22.42 -5.29 7.19
CA LEU A 122 22.65 -4.53 8.41
C LEU A 122 22.07 -3.11 8.21
N VAL A 123 21.25 -2.67 9.15
CA VAL A 123 20.67 -1.33 9.12
C VAL A 123 21.49 -0.42 10.02
N VAL A 124 22.00 0.68 9.47
CA VAL A 124 22.75 1.69 10.22
C VAL A 124 21.80 2.80 10.64
N GLY A 125 21.66 2.98 11.94
CA GLY A 125 20.69 3.87 12.57
C GLY A 125 19.59 3.10 13.30
N THR A 126 19.02 3.76 14.30
CA THR A 126 17.98 3.24 15.19
C THR A 126 16.73 4.12 15.15
N SER A 127 16.59 4.94 14.13
CA SER A 127 15.41 5.79 13.91
C SER A 127 14.14 4.95 13.71
N GLU A 128 12.99 5.58 13.93
CA GLU A 128 11.67 4.96 13.66
C GLU A 128 11.58 4.42 12.23
N THR A 129 12.12 5.16 11.27
CA THR A 129 12.15 4.77 9.85
C THR A 129 12.99 3.53 9.62
N ALA A 130 14.17 3.44 10.26
CA ALA A 130 15.05 2.27 10.21
C ALA A 130 14.37 1.03 10.76
N TYR A 131 13.77 1.14 11.94
CA TYR A 131 13.06 0.03 12.56
C TYR A 131 11.85 -0.43 11.75
N ARG A 132 11.03 0.52 11.28
CA ARG A 132 9.88 0.23 10.42
C ARG A 132 10.28 -0.49 9.13
N TYR A 133 11.41 -0.11 8.53
CA TYR A 133 11.98 -0.82 7.39
C TYR A 133 12.29 -2.27 7.74
N GLY A 134 12.97 -2.52 8.87
CA GLY A 134 13.29 -3.86 9.34
C GLY A 134 12.06 -4.74 9.53
N CYS A 135 11.02 -4.22 10.18
CA CYS A 135 9.75 -4.92 10.36
C CYS A 135 9.07 -5.26 9.01
N ILE A 136 8.95 -4.27 8.10
CA ILE A 136 8.33 -4.48 6.79
C ILE A 136 9.06 -5.56 5.99
N VAL A 137 10.39 -5.55 6.01
CA VAL A 137 11.21 -6.48 5.23
C VAL A 137 11.17 -7.90 5.82
N ASN A 138 11.26 -8.03 7.14
CA ASN A 138 11.27 -9.34 7.79
C ASN A 138 9.90 -10.02 7.76
N ASP A 139 8.81 -9.24 7.89
CA ASP A 139 7.44 -9.75 7.78
C ASP A 139 7.07 -10.13 6.33
N ASN A 140 7.77 -9.58 5.35
CA ASN A 140 7.50 -9.85 3.95
C ASN A 140 8.26 -11.07 3.45
N LYS A 141 7.59 -12.23 3.44
CA LYS A 141 8.17 -13.50 2.94
C LYS A 141 8.58 -13.47 1.46
N PHE A 142 8.04 -12.54 0.68
CA PHE A 142 8.39 -12.37 -0.73
C PHE A 142 9.69 -11.58 -0.93
N ALA A 143 10.06 -10.72 0.03
CA ALA A 143 11.33 -10.00 0.00
C ALA A 143 12.52 -10.96 0.12
N ILE A 144 13.53 -10.70 -0.68
CA ILE A 144 14.81 -11.43 -0.66
C ILE A 144 15.88 -10.66 0.12
N THR A 145 15.46 -10.02 1.18
CA THR A 145 16.28 -9.27 2.13
C THR A 145 15.94 -9.78 3.54
N GLU A 146 16.95 -9.93 4.37
CA GLU A 146 16.84 -10.33 5.76
C GLU A 146 17.62 -9.34 6.61
N VAL A 147 16.95 -8.64 7.52
CA VAL A 147 17.60 -7.72 8.44
C VAL A 147 18.16 -8.51 9.60
N VAL A 148 19.49 -8.53 9.72
CA VAL A 148 20.25 -9.24 10.76
C VAL A 148 20.28 -8.43 12.06
N GLY A 149 20.35 -7.09 11.93
CA GLY A 149 20.38 -6.21 13.09
C GLY A 149 20.52 -4.74 12.71
N PHE A 150 20.66 -3.93 13.74
CA PHE A 150 20.79 -2.48 13.65
C PHE A 150 22.10 -2.02 14.26
N ILE A 151 22.69 -0.96 13.72
CA ILE A 151 23.85 -0.27 14.30
C ILE A 151 23.36 1.01 14.97
N ASP A 152 23.60 1.13 16.28
CA ASP A 152 23.40 2.40 16.96
C ASP A 152 24.62 3.30 16.76
N LEU A 153 24.35 4.53 16.33
CA LEU A 153 25.39 5.53 16.08
C LEU A 153 25.74 6.36 17.31
N ASN A 154 24.83 6.46 18.29
CA ASN A 154 24.98 7.40 19.38
C ASN A 154 24.98 6.78 20.78
N ASP A 155 24.08 5.84 21.06
CA ASP A 155 23.94 5.18 22.38
C ASP A 155 23.05 3.93 22.26
N PRO A 156 23.54 2.74 22.74
CA PRO A 156 22.73 1.52 22.77
C PRO A 156 21.42 1.65 23.57
N HIS A 157 21.36 2.61 24.52
CA HIS A 157 20.18 2.85 25.35
C HIS A 157 19.18 3.88 24.75
N TYR A 158 19.51 4.57 23.66
CA TYR A 158 18.62 5.54 23.01
C TYR A 158 17.32 4.87 22.55
N PHE A 159 17.39 3.65 22.11
CA PHE A 159 16.26 2.83 21.71
C PHE A 159 15.21 2.62 22.81
N GLN A 160 15.62 2.55 24.06
CA GLN A 160 14.71 2.36 25.20
C GLN A 160 13.92 3.62 25.55
N LYS A 161 14.49 4.81 25.34
CA LYS A 161 13.87 6.08 25.74
C LYS A 161 12.82 6.62 24.76
N GLN A 162 13.00 6.37 23.47
CA GLN A 162 12.14 6.98 22.43
C GLN A 162 10.88 6.16 22.12
N TYR A 163 10.83 4.88 22.50
CA TYR A 163 9.82 3.91 22.08
C TYR A 163 8.86 3.43 23.19
N GLU A 164 8.79 4.09 24.33
CA GLU A 164 7.74 3.83 25.33
C GLU A 164 6.32 4.13 24.83
N MET A 165 6.16 4.62 23.58
CA MET A 165 4.91 5.11 23.04
C MET A 165 4.12 4.18 22.11
N SER A 166 4.62 3.00 21.76
CA SER A 166 3.84 2.05 20.95
C SER A 166 4.06 0.59 21.36
N GLU A 167 3.18 0.06 22.21
CA GLU A 167 3.24 -1.32 22.72
C GLU A 167 3.25 -2.40 21.62
N GLU A 168 2.68 -2.16 20.43
CA GLU A 168 2.64 -3.13 19.33
C GLU A 168 3.96 -3.29 18.58
N LEU A 169 4.80 -2.27 18.54
CA LEU A 169 6.15 -2.34 17.97
C LEU A 169 7.11 -3.14 18.86
N PHE A 170 6.77 -3.32 20.13
CA PHE A 170 7.60 -3.99 21.13
C PHE A 170 7.52 -5.53 21.12
N TYR A 171 6.53 -6.13 20.49
CA TYR A 171 6.30 -7.58 20.57
C TYR A 171 7.37 -8.43 19.82
N ASN A 172 8.22 -7.80 18.99
CA ASN A 172 9.31 -8.47 18.26
C ASN A 172 10.72 -8.02 18.70
N ARG A 173 10.89 -7.50 19.92
CA ARG A 173 12.18 -7.02 20.44
C ARG A 173 13.28 -8.08 20.48
N ASP A 174 12.93 -9.33 20.73
CA ASP A 174 13.89 -10.42 20.84
C ASP A 174 14.48 -10.89 19.50
N ALA A 175 14.00 -10.34 18.38
CA ALA A 175 14.41 -10.78 17.04
C ALA A 175 15.49 -9.90 16.38
N HIS A 176 15.79 -8.71 16.91
CA HIS A 176 16.74 -7.81 16.28
C HIS A 176 17.87 -7.40 17.21
N HIS A 177 19.08 -7.81 16.88
CA HIS A 177 20.29 -7.40 17.60
C HIS A 177 20.63 -5.94 17.26
N VAL A 178 20.89 -5.14 18.30
CA VAL A 178 21.44 -3.79 18.18
C VAL A 178 22.93 -3.85 18.55
N PHE A 179 23.77 -3.38 17.63
CA PHE A 179 25.23 -3.39 17.77
C PHE A 179 25.77 -1.96 17.91
N ASP A 180 26.85 -1.79 18.66
CA ASP A 180 27.57 -0.51 18.76
C ASP A 180 28.34 -0.26 17.44
N TYR A 181 28.33 1.00 16.96
CA TYR A 181 29.09 1.43 15.78
C TYR A 181 30.60 1.15 15.88
N LYS A 182 31.17 1.09 17.06
CA LYS A 182 32.56 0.72 17.27
C LYS A 182 32.91 -0.65 16.72
N ASN A 183 31.94 -1.57 16.74
CA ASN A 183 32.06 -2.94 16.27
C ASN A 183 31.64 -3.12 14.81
N PHE A 184 31.37 -2.04 14.07
CA PHE A 184 30.81 -2.05 12.73
C PHE A 184 31.47 -3.05 11.77
N ASP A 185 32.81 -2.98 11.64
CA ASP A 185 33.56 -3.83 10.71
C ASP A 185 33.57 -5.31 11.16
N VAL A 186 33.54 -5.56 12.46
CA VAL A 186 33.50 -6.91 13.05
C VAL A 186 32.14 -7.55 12.80
N VAL A 187 31.08 -6.80 13.08
CA VAL A 187 29.70 -7.26 12.87
C VAL A 187 29.45 -7.64 11.43
N ILE A 188 29.95 -6.84 10.47
CA ILE A 188 29.78 -7.13 9.04
C ILE A 188 30.46 -8.44 8.66
N LYS A 189 31.68 -8.69 9.16
CA LYS A 189 32.46 -9.89 8.81
C LYS A 189 31.92 -11.14 9.50
N GLU A 190 31.58 -11.05 10.78
CA GLU A 190 31.09 -12.20 11.55
C GLU A 190 29.71 -12.69 11.12
N ASN A 191 28.88 -11.78 10.63
CA ASN A 191 27.51 -12.11 10.20
C ASN A 191 27.38 -12.31 8.68
N ASP A 192 28.48 -12.20 7.92
CA ASP A 192 28.46 -12.29 6.43
C ASP A 192 27.45 -11.34 5.81
N ILE A 193 27.54 -10.05 6.13
CA ILE A 193 26.60 -9.02 5.65
C ILE A 193 26.83 -8.72 4.17
N ASP A 194 25.79 -8.87 3.37
CA ASP A 194 25.80 -8.58 1.90
C ASP A 194 25.46 -7.14 1.57
N GLN A 195 24.66 -6.48 2.42
CA GLN A 195 24.10 -5.16 2.14
C GLN A 195 24.01 -4.33 3.43
N ILE A 196 24.26 -3.04 3.28
CA ILE A 196 24.04 -2.05 4.33
C ILE A 196 22.94 -1.11 3.90
N VAL A 197 22.02 -0.78 4.82
CA VAL A 197 20.98 0.22 4.64
C VAL A 197 21.15 1.30 5.70
N ILE A 198 21.46 2.53 5.30
CA ILE A 198 21.58 3.66 6.22
C ILE A 198 20.19 4.24 6.41
N GLY A 199 19.67 4.09 7.63
CA GLY A 199 18.31 4.48 8.02
C GLY A 199 18.27 5.57 9.08
N GLU A 200 19.31 6.39 9.18
CA GLU A 200 19.36 7.55 10.07
C GLU A 200 19.23 8.83 9.26
N PRO A 201 18.03 9.43 9.23
CA PRO A 201 17.74 10.58 8.39
C PRO A 201 18.47 11.87 8.82
N GLU A 202 18.72 12.03 10.11
CA GLU A 202 19.30 13.27 10.70
C GLU A 202 20.84 13.34 10.60
N LEU A 203 21.49 12.41 9.89
CA LEU A 203 22.93 12.43 9.70
C LEU A 203 23.38 13.68 8.96
N SER A 204 24.40 14.34 9.51
CA SER A 204 25.09 15.43 8.79
C SER A 204 25.66 14.89 7.48
N GLY A 205 25.75 15.72 6.44
CA GLY A 205 26.30 15.30 5.14
C GLY A 205 27.75 14.76 5.26
N LYS A 206 28.51 15.20 6.25
CA LYS A 206 29.86 14.75 6.53
C LYS A 206 29.89 13.35 7.15
N ASP A 207 28.99 13.08 8.11
CA ASP A 207 28.88 11.79 8.76
C ASP A 207 28.30 10.74 7.81
N LEU A 208 27.31 11.13 7.03
CA LEU A 208 26.72 10.29 5.98
C LEU A 208 27.81 9.84 4.98
N ASN A 209 28.62 10.77 4.45
CA ASN A 209 29.69 10.42 3.53
C ASN A 209 30.72 9.48 4.16
N THR A 210 31.09 9.71 5.42
CA THR A 210 32.03 8.84 6.15
C THR A 210 31.49 7.41 6.26
N ILE A 211 30.20 7.27 6.63
CA ILE A 211 29.55 5.95 6.75
C ILE A 211 29.41 5.30 5.37
N LEU A 212 29.02 6.05 4.34
CA LEU A 212 28.93 5.55 2.96
C LEU A 212 30.24 5.01 2.44
N GLU A 213 31.34 5.79 2.57
CA GLU A 213 32.69 5.39 2.14
C GLU A 213 33.19 4.15 2.89
N ARG A 214 32.95 4.08 4.22
CA ARG A 214 33.32 2.94 5.02
C ARG A 214 32.51 1.69 4.63
N SER A 215 31.22 1.85 4.46
CA SER A 215 30.30 0.78 4.06
C SER A 215 30.62 0.23 2.67
N ALA A 216 30.90 1.11 1.69
CA ALA A 216 31.22 0.72 0.32
C ALA A 216 32.52 -0.08 0.16
N LYS A 217 33.43 0.00 1.15
CA LYS A 217 34.65 -0.81 1.19
C LYS A 217 34.40 -2.24 1.75
N LEU A 218 33.30 -2.44 2.46
CA LEU A 218 33.02 -3.67 3.20
C LEU A 218 31.96 -4.53 2.53
N VAL A 219 31.01 -3.93 1.80
CA VAL A 219 29.90 -4.63 1.18
C VAL A 219 29.66 -4.16 -0.25
N ASP A 220 29.07 -5.04 -1.09
CA ASP A 220 28.77 -4.75 -2.50
C ASP A 220 27.58 -3.79 -2.71
N SER A 221 26.73 -3.63 -1.71
CA SER A 221 25.49 -2.87 -1.84
C SER A 221 25.24 -1.99 -0.62
N VAL A 222 25.21 -0.69 -0.84
CA VAL A 222 24.83 0.30 0.17
C VAL A 222 23.61 1.05 -0.30
N LYS A 223 22.60 1.19 0.55
CA LYS A 223 21.37 1.97 0.31
C LYS A 223 21.25 3.04 1.39
N TYR A 224 20.65 4.15 1.05
CA TYR A 224 20.35 5.23 1.99
C TYR A 224 18.86 5.55 1.98
N MET A 225 18.28 5.75 3.16
CA MET A 225 16.91 6.22 3.34
C MET A 225 16.93 7.71 3.72
N PRO A 226 16.61 8.62 2.82
CA PRO A 226 16.56 10.06 3.11
C PRO A 226 15.36 10.40 4.02
N GLU A 227 15.53 11.41 4.89
CA GLU A 227 14.46 11.89 5.78
C GLU A 227 13.28 12.48 5.03
N ASP A 228 13.59 13.25 4.01
CA ASP A 228 12.60 13.99 3.25
C ASP A 228 12.05 13.16 2.09
N TYR A 229 10.95 12.44 2.32
CA TYR A 229 10.07 11.98 1.25
C TYR A 229 9.58 13.13 0.34
N ASN A 230 9.91 14.37 0.71
CA ASN A 230 9.56 15.57 -0.04
C ASN A 230 10.44 15.78 -1.28
N LEU A 231 11.68 15.30 -1.26
CA LEU A 231 12.66 15.50 -2.34
C LEU A 231 12.75 14.30 -3.29
N VAL A 232 12.42 13.09 -2.82
CA VAL A 232 12.51 11.87 -3.63
C VAL A 232 11.13 11.27 -3.84
N ASN A 233 10.63 11.33 -5.07
CA ASN A 233 9.40 10.66 -5.50
C ASN A 233 9.76 9.34 -6.18
N PHE A 234 8.78 8.46 -6.43
CA PHE A 234 8.97 7.26 -7.27
C PHE A 234 9.42 7.56 -8.70
N SER A 235 9.26 8.79 -9.16
CA SER A 235 9.69 9.33 -10.45
C SER A 235 10.98 10.15 -10.36
N SER A 236 11.70 10.11 -9.23
CA SER A 236 13.00 10.78 -9.15
C SER A 236 14.00 10.02 -9.99
N GLU A 237 14.56 10.69 -10.99
CA GLU A 237 15.63 10.17 -11.83
C GLU A 237 16.97 10.69 -11.30
N VAL A 238 17.91 9.77 -11.15
CA VAL A 238 19.29 10.10 -10.85
C VAL A 238 20.02 10.19 -12.17
N GLN A 239 20.51 11.38 -12.49
CA GLN A 239 21.29 11.66 -13.70
C GLN A 239 22.71 12.03 -13.29
N ASP A 240 23.69 11.42 -13.97
CA ASP A 240 25.09 11.81 -13.85
C ASP A 240 25.42 12.80 -14.99
N PHE A 241 25.80 13.98 -14.62
CA PHE A 241 26.29 15.00 -15.52
C PHE A 241 27.79 15.22 -15.25
N ASP A 242 28.62 14.42 -15.91
CA ASP A 242 30.07 14.54 -15.88
C ASP A 242 30.67 14.62 -14.45
N GLY A 243 30.20 13.69 -13.59
CA GLY A 243 30.59 13.59 -12.18
C GLY A 243 29.76 14.43 -11.22
N ILE A 244 28.76 15.16 -11.72
CA ILE A 244 27.76 15.85 -10.88
C ILE A 244 26.48 15.04 -10.84
N LEU A 245 26.16 14.49 -9.66
CA LEU A 245 24.92 13.75 -9.44
C LEU A 245 23.74 14.71 -9.33
N LEU A 246 22.85 14.69 -10.30
CA LEU A 246 21.59 15.42 -10.27
C LEU A 246 20.44 14.47 -9.89
N ILE A 247 19.76 14.77 -8.81
CA ILE A 247 18.50 14.12 -8.46
C ILE A 247 17.38 15.03 -8.97
N SER A 248 16.82 14.70 -10.12
CA SER A 248 15.65 15.43 -10.63
C SER A 248 14.40 14.92 -9.96
N THR A 249 13.72 15.79 -9.22
CA THR A 249 12.37 15.54 -8.73
C THR A 249 11.39 16.12 -9.73
N SER A 250 10.96 15.33 -10.71
CA SER A 250 9.86 15.75 -11.57
C SER A 250 8.54 15.60 -10.80
N LYS A 251 7.78 16.70 -10.71
CA LYS A 251 6.36 16.57 -10.42
C LYS A 251 5.73 15.94 -11.66
N ASP A 252 5.59 14.62 -11.66
CA ASP A 252 4.72 13.98 -12.63
C ASP A 252 3.29 14.43 -12.33
N THR A 253 2.88 15.52 -13.00
CA THR A 253 1.46 15.84 -13.02
C THR A 253 0.78 14.67 -13.72
N PRO A 254 -0.22 14.06 -13.08
CA PRO A 254 -0.92 12.91 -13.65
C PRO A 254 -1.34 13.21 -15.08
N SER A 255 -1.03 12.33 -16.01
CA SER A 255 -1.38 12.51 -17.41
C SER A 255 -2.91 12.65 -17.57
N VAL A 256 -3.34 13.24 -18.67
CA VAL A 256 -4.78 13.32 -19.00
C VAL A 256 -5.38 11.91 -19.06
N PHE A 257 -4.59 10.96 -19.55
CA PHE A 257 -4.95 9.54 -19.66
C PHE A 257 -5.16 8.90 -18.28
N ASP A 258 -4.26 9.14 -17.32
CA ASP A 258 -4.41 8.60 -15.96
C ASP A 258 -5.64 9.16 -15.26
N ARG A 259 -5.88 10.46 -15.41
CA ARG A 259 -7.08 11.12 -14.85
C ARG A 259 -8.37 10.60 -15.46
N PHE A 260 -8.37 10.32 -16.77
CA PHE A 260 -9.50 9.73 -17.47
C PHE A 260 -9.81 8.34 -16.91
N TRP A 261 -8.82 7.45 -16.83
CA TRP A 261 -8.99 6.09 -16.33
C TRP A 261 -9.38 6.06 -14.86
N LYS A 262 -8.75 6.93 -14.03
CA LYS A 262 -9.19 7.06 -12.64
C LYS A 262 -10.67 7.40 -12.55
N ARG A 263 -11.13 8.40 -13.31
CA ARG A 263 -12.53 8.82 -13.30
C ARG A 263 -13.46 7.74 -13.85
N PHE A 264 -13.04 7.03 -14.86
CA PHE A 264 -13.78 5.89 -15.42
C PHE A 264 -14.01 4.80 -14.39
N PHE A 265 -12.95 4.36 -13.68
CA PHE A 265 -13.07 3.37 -12.63
C PHE A 265 -13.86 3.88 -11.42
N ASP A 266 -13.68 5.14 -11.03
CA ASP A 266 -14.48 5.78 -9.98
C ASP A 266 -15.98 5.69 -10.30
N ILE A 267 -16.39 5.98 -11.52
CA ILE A 267 -17.81 5.91 -11.94
C ILE A 267 -18.29 4.46 -11.96
N LEU A 268 -17.56 3.57 -12.65
CA LEU A 268 -17.96 2.17 -12.83
C LEU A 268 -18.19 1.46 -11.48
N ILE A 269 -17.21 1.56 -10.57
CA ILE A 269 -17.30 0.93 -9.26
C ILE A 269 -18.37 1.61 -8.40
N SER A 270 -18.51 2.93 -8.50
CA SER A 270 -19.50 3.65 -7.70
C SER A 270 -20.94 3.39 -8.16
N LEU A 271 -21.18 3.08 -9.42
CA LEU A 271 -22.50 2.63 -9.89
C LEU A 271 -22.90 1.33 -9.18
N ILE A 272 -21.99 0.37 -9.13
CA ILE A 272 -22.21 -0.90 -8.41
C ILE A 272 -22.36 -0.62 -6.90
N GLY A 273 -21.50 0.23 -6.34
CA GLY A 273 -21.56 0.63 -4.94
C GLY A 273 -22.87 1.32 -4.55
N CYS A 274 -23.42 2.17 -5.41
CA CYS A 274 -24.73 2.80 -5.19
C CYS A 274 -25.87 1.80 -5.22
N LEU A 275 -25.82 0.81 -6.12
CA LEU A 275 -26.83 -0.26 -6.17
C LEU A 275 -26.80 -1.07 -4.87
N ILE A 276 -25.61 -1.46 -4.41
CA ILE A 276 -25.44 -2.16 -3.13
C ILE A 276 -25.91 -1.29 -1.97
N THR A 277 -25.60 0.02 -1.99
CA THR A 277 -26.06 0.96 -0.97
C THR A 277 -27.58 1.04 -0.89
N ALA A 278 -28.27 1.06 -2.03
CA ALA A 278 -29.73 1.08 -2.07
C ALA A 278 -30.34 -0.19 -1.43
N ILE A 279 -29.78 -1.36 -1.72
CA ILE A 279 -30.20 -2.62 -1.12
C ILE A 279 -29.93 -2.58 0.40
N MET A 280 -28.73 -2.16 0.82
CA MET A 280 -28.36 -2.06 2.23
C MET A 280 -29.25 -1.07 2.98
N ALA A 281 -29.67 0.05 2.35
CA ALA A 281 -30.54 1.04 2.97
C ALA A 281 -31.88 0.43 3.44
N ILE A 282 -32.41 -0.54 2.69
CA ILE A 282 -33.63 -1.28 3.08
C ILE A 282 -33.38 -2.07 4.37
N PHE A 283 -32.30 -2.84 4.44
CA PHE A 283 -31.95 -3.63 5.62
C PHE A 283 -31.66 -2.74 6.83
N VAL A 284 -30.94 -1.65 6.62
CA VAL A 284 -30.63 -0.66 7.67
C VAL A 284 -31.92 -0.04 8.19
N LYS A 285 -32.85 0.36 7.31
CA LYS A 285 -34.14 0.94 7.74
C LYS A 285 -34.97 -0.06 8.55
N ILE A 286 -35.04 -1.33 8.09
CA ILE A 286 -35.73 -2.39 8.81
C ILE A 286 -35.10 -2.60 10.20
N SER A 287 -33.76 -2.61 10.28
CA SER A 287 -33.05 -2.76 11.55
C SER A 287 -33.37 -1.62 12.52
N TYR A 288 -33.40 -0.38 12.05
CA TYR A 288 -33.78 0.77 12.90
C TYR A 288 -35.22 0.69 13.39
N ILE A 289 -36.18 0.36 12.51
CA ILE A 289 -37.59 0.22 12.87
C ILE A 289 -37.75 -0.87 13.93
N ARG A 290 -37.05 -2.01 13.81
CA ARG A 290 -37.10 -3.12 14.81
C ARG A 290 -36.59 -2.68 16.19
N HIS A 291 -35.74 -1.68 16.27
CA HIS A 291 -35.27 -1.10 17.53
C HIS A 291 -36.09 0.13 17.96
N GLY A 292 -37.24 0.39 17.33
CA GLY A 292 -38.12 1.52 17.66
C GLY A 292 -37.63 2.87 17.18
N ASP A 293 -36.64 2.89 16.27
CA ASP A 293 -36.05 4.13 15.74
C ASP A 293 -36.59 4.40 14.33
N HIS A 294 -37.30 5.52 14.18
CA HIS A 294 -37.95 5.95 12.93
C HIS A 294 -37.25 7.10 12.23
N ASP A 295 -36.18 7.62 12.81
CA ASP A 295 -35.43 8.75 12.28
C ASP A 295 -34.76 8.47 10.93
N PRO A 296 -34.28 9.49 10.22
CA PRO A 296 -33.55 9.34 8.96
C PRO A 296 -32.32 8.46 9.11
N ILE A 297 -32.17 7.49 8.20
CA ILE A 297 -31.03 6.55 8.20
C ILE A 297 -29.76 7.16 7.60
N ILE A 298 -29.86 8.28 6.90
CA ILE A 298 -28.72 8.97 6.26
C ILE A 298 -28.29 10.14 7.11
N PHE A 299 -27.03 10.11 7.50
CA PHE A 299 -26.32 11.22 8.15
C PHE A 299 -25.56 12.03 7.11
N LYS A 300 -25.58 13.36 7.27
CA LYS A 300 -24.92 14.31 6.37
C LYS A 300 -23.90 15.11 7.17
N GLN A 301 -22.68 15.25 6.65
CA GLN A 301 -21.62 15.99 7.32
C GLN A 301 -20.82 16.82 6.31
N LYS A 302 -20.53 18.06 6.67
CA LYS A 302 -19.67 18.95 5.88
C LYS A 302 -18.21 18.54 6.04
N ARG A 303 -17.48 18.46 4.93
CA ARG A 303 -16.07 18.09 4.86
C ARG A 303 -15.31 18.96 3.89
N ILE A 304 -13.99 19.00 4.03
CA ILE A 304 -13.10 19.65 3.08
C ILE A 304 -12.95 18.71 1.87
N GLY A 305 -13.23 19.24 0.67
CA GLY A 305 -13.10 18.55 -0.60
C GLY A 305 -11.98 19.13 -1.46
N TYR A 306 -11.99 18.79 -2.72
CA TYR A 306 -11.02 19.22 -3.72
C TYR A 306 -10.89 20.74 -3.78
N ARG A 307 -9.64 21.25 -3.76
CA ARG A 307 -9.31 22.68 -3.74
C ARG A 307 -9.97 23.44 -2.58
N GLY A 308 -10.14 22.79 -1.43
CA GLY A 308 -10.70 23.40 -0.23
C GLY A 308 -12.21 23.66 -0.29
N LYS A 309 -12.92 23.24 -1.34
CA LYS A 309 -14.38 23.38 -1.43
C LYS A 309 -15.06 22.52 -0.37
N THR A 310 -16.00 23.08 0.36
CA THR A 310 -16.82 22.31 1.29
C THR A 310 -17.77 21.39 0.53
N ILE A 311 -17.70 20.10 0.81
CA ILE A 311 -18.61 19.08 0.28
C ILE A 311 -19.46 18.50 1.42
N THR A 312 -20.61 17.93 1.06
CA THR A 312 -21.46 17.20 2.01
C THR A 312 -21.32 15.71 1.76
N ILE A 313 -20.69 14.98 2.68
CA ILE A 313 -20.60 13.53 2.60
C ILE A 313 -21.83 12.86 3.21
N TYR A 314 -22.18 11.70 2.67
CA TYR A 314 -23.29 10.89 3.12
C TYR A 314 -22.79 9.62 3.81
N LYS A 315 -23.39 9.29 4.97
CA LYS A 315 -23.13 8.03 5.71
C LYS A 315 -24.46 7.44 6.19
N PHE A 316 -24.49 6.16 6.44
CA PHE A 316 -25.56 5.64 7.27
C PHE A 316 -25.39 6.15 8.69
N ARG A 317 -26.47 6.58 9.30
CA ARG A 317 -26.47 7.08 10.68
C ARG A 317 -26.10 5.91 11.61
N THR A 318 -25.12 6.15 12.47
CA THR A 318 -24.63 5.16 13.45
C THR A 318 -24.84 5.59 14.88
N MET A 319 -25.21 6.84 15.10
CA MET A 319 -25.45 7.43 16.41
C MET A 319 -26.90 7.86 16.58
N ILE A 320 -27.29 8.07 17.82
CA ILE A 320 -28.60 8.65 18.17
C ILE A 320 -28.73 10.06 17.59
N PRO A 321 -29.95 10.57 17.36
CA PRO A 321 -30.15 11.97 17.04
C PRO A 321 -29.53 12.88 18.11
N HIS A 322 -29.08 14.07 17.71
CA HIS A 322 -28.43 15.05 18.61
C HIS A 322 -27.20 14.52 19.37
N ALA A 323 -26.45 13.62 18.75
CA ALA A 323 -25.28 12.97 19.36
C ALA A 323 -24.17 13.97 19.75
N GLU A 324 -24.05 15.10 19.06
CA GLU A 324 -23.05 16.14 19.39
C GLU A 324 -23.44 16.88 20.69
N GLU A 325 -24.70 17.30 20.82
CA GLU A 325 -25.22 17.90 22.02
C GLU A 325 -25.09 16.98 23.24
N LYS A 326 -25.36 15.68 23.03
CA LYS A 326 -25.18 14.66 24.05
C LYS A 326 -23.72 14.48 24.49
N LEU A 327 -22.77 14.59 23.55
CA LEU A 327 -21.36 14.58 23.88
C LEU A 327 -20.96 15.77 24.75
N GLU A 328 -21.42 16.97 24.39
CA GLU A 328 -21.13 18.16 25.17
C GLU A 328 -21.66 18.06 26.62
N GLU A 329 -22.88 17.53 26.79
CA GLU A 329 -23.42 17.22 28.12
C GLU A 329 -22.53 16.25 28.89
N MET A 330 -22.13 15.14 28.25
CA MET A 330 -21.27 14.14 28.87
C MET A 330 -19.91 14.72 29.27
N MET A 331 -19.29 15.55 28.43
CA MET A 331 -18.02 16.22 28.72
C MET A 331 -18.11 17.27 29.82
N LYS A 332 -19.28 17.85 30.03
CA LYS A 332 -19.53 18.79 31.17
C LYS A 332 -19.57 18.04 32.49
N VAL A 333 -20.15 16.81 32.49
CA VAL A 333 -20.37 16.04 33.71
C VAL A 333 -19.20 15.16 34.07
N ASN A 334 -18.49 14.59 33.07
CA ASN A 334 -17.44 13.59 33.28
C ASN A 334 -16.10 14.08 32.70
N LYS A 335 -15.12 14.25 33.61
CA LYS A 335 -13.77 14.72 33.28
C LYS A 335 -13.00 13.70 32.42
N ASP A 336 -13.14 12.40 32.71
CA ASP A 336 -12.43 11.34 32.01
C ASP A 336 -12.88 11.25 30.54
N ILE A 337 -14.19 11.37 30.32
CA ILE A 337 -14.76 11.42 28.95
C ILE A 337 -14.21 12.64 28.19
N ARG A 338 -14.07 13.77 28.87
CA ARG A 338 -13.52 14.98 28.26
C ARG A 338 -12.06 14.79 27.86
N GLU A 339 -11.23 14.26 28.75
CA GLU A 339 -9.81 14.03 28.50
C GLU A 339 -9.61 12.98 27.40
N GLU A 340 -10.34 11.86 27.45
CA GLU A 340 -10.31 10.83 26.42
C GLU A 340 -10.69 11.41 25.04
N TYR A 341 -11.78 12.19 24.97
CA TYR A 341 -12.23 12.78 23.71
C TYR A 341 -11.25 13.83 23.16
N HIS A 342 -10.67 14.67 24.05
CA HIS A 342 -9.66 15.66 23.62
C HIS A 342 -8.42 14.99 23.05
N LYS A 343 -7.96 13.89 23.67
CA LYS A 343 -6.78 13.15 23.26
C LYS A 343 -6.98 12.34 21.97
N HIS A 344 -8.10 11.63 21.85
CA HIS A 344 -8.32 10.65 20.78
C HIS A 344 -9.38 11.07 19.75
N LYS A 345 -10.13 12.16 20.01
CA LYS A 345 -11.32 12.60 19.21
C LYS A 345 -12.37 11.48 19.06
N LYS A 346 -12.31 10.48 19.92
CA LYS A 346 -13.19 9.30 19.99
C LYS A 346 -13.32 8.85 21.44
N LEU A 347 -14.41 8.17 21.76
CA LEU A 347 -14.58 7.48 23.01
C LEU A 347 -14.45 5.97 22.79
N ARG A 348 -13.77 5.27 23.69
CA ARG A 348 -13.63 3.81 23.67
C ARG A 348 -14.98 3.11 23.83
N TYR A 349 -15.81 3.65 24.72
CA TYR A 349 -17.20 3.24 24.90
C TYR A 349 -18.09 4.44 24.66
N ASP A 350 -18.65 4.55 23.46
CA ASP A 350 -19.49 5.67 23.08
C ASP A 350 -20.98 5.30 23.19
N PRO A 351 -21.68 5.78 24.24
CA PRO A 351 -23.08 5.45 24.46
C PRO A 351 -24.03 6.07 23.42
N ARG A 352 -23.52 6.96 22.56
CA ARG A 352 -24.30 7.56 21.47
C ARG A 352 -24.46 6.61 20.28
N VAL A 353 -23.65 5.55 20.22
CA VAL A 353 -23.69 4.59 19.12
C VAL A 353 -24.87 3.63 19.31
N THR A 354 -25.77 3.59 18.34
CA THR A 354 -26.92 2.67 18.36
C THR A 354 -26.48 1.21 18.13
N PRO A 355 -27.28 0.20 18.55
CA PRO A 355 -26.98 -1.20 18.27
C PRO A 355 -26.78 -1.48 16.77
N THR A 356 -27.66 -0.93 15.92
CA THR A 356 -27.52 -0.99 14.45
C THR A 356 -26.26 -0.27 14.00
N GLY A 357 -25.95 0.91 14.55
CA GLY A 357 -24.74 1.67 14.26
C GLY A 357 -23.46 0.93 14.59
N LYS A 358 -23.44 0.17 15.69
CA LYS A 358 -22.30 -0.67 16.08
C LYS A 358 -22.01 -1.75 15.02
N SER A 359 -23.05 -2.37 14.50
CA SER A 359 -22.93 -3.36 13.42
C SER A 359 -22.43 -2.73 12.12
N LEU A 360 -22.96 -1.56 11.74
CA LEU A 360 -22.56 -0.83 10.55
C LEU A 360 -21.08 -0.39 10.59
N ARG A 361 -20.61 0.17 11.72
CA ARG A 361 -19.21 0.56 11.92
C ARG A 361 -18.26 -0.63 11.84
N ARG A 362 -18.64 -1.75 12.49
CA ARG A 362 -17.83 -2.97 12.49
C ARG A 362 -17.60 -3.54 11.09
N SER A 363 -18.58 -3.38 10.19
CA SER A 363 -18.52 -3.84 8.80
C SER A 363 -18.11 -2.75 7.81
N SER A 364 -17.88 -1.49 8.28
CA SER A 364 -17.62 -0.31 7.45
C SER A 364 -18.72 -0.02 6.40
N ILE A 365 -19.91 -0.58 6.58
CA ILE A 365 -21.07 -0.36 5.70
C ILE A 365 -21.62 1.07 5.86
N ASP A 366 -21.38 1.71 7.00
CA ASP A 366 -21.80 3.08 7.25
C ASP A 366 -21.24 4.09 6.23
N GLU A 367 -20.14 3.77 5.58
CA GLU A 367 -19.50 4.64 4.58
C GLU A 367 -20.01 4.41 3.14
N PHE A 368 -20.82 3.39 2.89
CA PHE A 368 -21.33 3.06 1.54
C PHE A 368 -22.09 4.22 0.86
N PRO A 369 -22.90 5.05 1.54
CA PRO A 369 -23.56 6.19 0.90
C PRO A 369 -22.60 7.19 0.25
N GLN A 370 -21.30 7.17 0.58
CA GLN A 370 -20.28 8.01 -0.08
C GLN A 370 -20.05 7.63 -1.55
N PHE A 371 -20.42 6.42 -2.01
CA PHE A 371 -20.40 6.11 -3.44
C PHE A 371 -21.21 7.11 -4.27
N PHE A 372 -22.26 7.68 -3.70
CA PHE A 372 -23.01 8.75 -4.33
C PHE A 372 -22.19 10.05 -4.47
N ASN A 373 -21.34 10.40 -3.49
CA ASN A 373 -20.42 11.52 -3.60
C ASN A 373 -19.36 11.28 -4.71
N VAL A 374 -18.92 10.03 -4.87
CA VAL A 374 -17.98 9.68 -5.96
C VAL A 374 -18.66 9.83 -7.32
N LEU A 375 -19.89 9.36 -7.49
CA LEU A 375 -20.65 9.56 -8.74
C LEU A 375 -20.83 11.02 -9.07
N LYS A 376 -21.15 11.87 -8.09
CA LYS A 376 -21.21 13.32 -8.25
C LYS A 376 -19.86 13.96 -8.63
N GLY A 377 -18.76 13.27 -8.41
CA GLY A 377 -17.42 13.78 -8.64
C GLY A 377 -16.87 14.67 -7.51
N GLU A 378 -17.54 14.72 -6.37
CA GLU A 378 -17.09 15.41 -5.16
C GLU A 378 -15.98 14.63 -4.44
N MET A 379 -16.00 13.29 -4.57
CA MET A 379 -15.04 12.35 -4.02
C MET A 379 -14.48 11.42 -5.10
N SER A 380 -13.51 10.60 -4.74
CA SER A 380 -12.95 9.47 -5.48
C SER A 380 -13.08 8.19 -4.66
N LEU A 381 -12.89 7.03 -5.27
CA LEU A 381 -12.79 5.77 -4.51
C LEU A 381 -11.56 5.80 -3.59
N VAL A 382 -10.41 6.18 -4.14
CA VAL A 382 -9.14 6.28 -3.41
C VAL A 382 -8.69 7.72 -3.38
N GLY A 383 -8.32 8.20 -2.20
CA GLY A 383 -7.84 9.56 -1.99
C GLY A 383 -7.56 9.86 -0.52
N PRO A 384 -7.10 11.07 -0.21
CA PRO A 384 -6.96 11.54 1.16
C PRO A 384 -8.26 11.46 1.96
N ARG A 385 -8.14 11.40 3.27
CA ARG A 385 -9.30 11.45 4.15
C ARG A 385 -10.11 12.75 3.92
N PRO A 386 -11.45 12.71 3.90
CA PRO A 386 -12.27 13.93 3.95
C PRO A 386 -12.19 14.57 5.35
N TYR A 387 -11.34 15.57 5.53
CA TYR A 387 -11.12 16.27 6.80
C TYR A 387 -12.29 17.17 7.17
N LEU A 388 -12.47 17.41 8.47
CA LEU A 388 -13.45 18.38 8.97
C LEU A 388 -12.97 19.80 8.72
N PRO A 389 -13.87 20.78 8.47
CA PRO A 389 -13.47 22.18 8.36
C PRO A 389 -12.70 22.69 9.56
N GLY A 390 -13.04 22.24 10.77
CA GLY A 390 -12.35 22.61 12.01
C GLY A 390 -10.96 22.01 12.16
N GLU A 391 -10.62 20.93 11.41
CA GLU A 391 -9.29 20.31 11.42
C GLU A 391 -8.25 21.08 10.58
N LYS A 392 -8.69 22.08 9.79
CA LYS A 392 -7.83 22.86 8.89
C LYS A 392 -6.63 23.50 9.61
N ALA A 393 -6.83 24.06 10.80
CA ALA A 393 -5.75 24.68 11.56
C ALA A 393 -4.69 23.65 12.03
N GLU A 394 -5.11 22.42 12.34
CA GLU A 394 -4.23 21.34 12.75
C GLU A 394 -3.43 20.74 11.57
N MET A 395 -3.90 20.93 10.33
CA MET A 395 -3.26 20.43 9.11
C MET A 395 -2.00 21.21 8.72
N GLY A 396 -1.86 22.47 9.13
CA GLY A 396 -0.69 23.29 8.81
C GLY A 396 -0.39 23.37 7.31
N ASP A 397 0.89 23.24 6.95
CA ASP A 397 1.38 23.31 5.56
C ASP A 397 0.92 22.13 4.67
N ASP A 398 0.59 21.00 5.28
CA ASP A 398 0.08 19.82 4.57
C ASP A 398 -1.30 20.07 3.93
N TYR A 399 -2.06 21.04 4.45
CA TYR A 399 -3.37 21.40 3.93
C TYR A 399 -3.35 21.67 2.43
N ASP A 400 -2.45 22.58 1.98
CA ASP A 400 -2.39 23.00 0.58
C ASP A 400 -1.98 21.88 -0.38
N VAL A 401 -1.32 20.86 0.14
CA VAL A 401 -0.96 19.66 -0.61
C VAL A 401 -2.14 18.70 -0.70
N ILE A 402 -2.76 18.39 0.43
CA ILE A 402 -3.83 17.39 0.55
C ILE A 402 -5.07 17.79 -0.26
N ILE A 403 -5.45 19.08 -0.25
CA ILE A 403 -6.63 19.56 -1.00
C ILE A 403 -6.48 19.52 -2.52
N ARG A 404 -5.28 19.24 -3.04
CA ARG A 404 -5.04 19.05 -4.49
C ARG A 404 -5.56 17.70 -5.00
N CYS A 405 -5.94 16.80 -4.10
CA CYS A 405 -6.66 15.56 -4.43
C CYS A 405 -8.13 15.65 -4.06
N LYS A 406 -8.97 14.86 -4.74
CA LYS A 406 -10.32 14.59 -4.25
C LYS A 406 -10.22 13.68 -3.05
N PRO A 407 -11.00 13.92 -1.97
CA PRO A 407 -11.04 12.98 -0.86
C PRO A 407 -11.57 11.62 -1.29
N GLY A 408 -11.07 10.54 -0.67
CA GLY A 408 -11.43 9.17 -0.99
C GLY A 408 -12.42 8.55 0.00
N ILE A 409 -13.14 7.51 -0.46
CA ILE A 409 -13.84 6.57 0.44
C ILE A 409 -12.80 5.79 1.22
N THR A 410 -11.74 5.35 0.54
CA THR A 410 -10.54 4.76 1.15
C THR A 410 -9.29 5.55 0.79
N GLY A 411 -8.19 5.28 1.48
CA GLY A 411 -6.90 5.96 1.25
C GLY A 411 -5.75 5.25 1.94
N MET A 412 -4.56 5.83 1.83
CA MET A 412 -3.33 5.25 2.36
C MET A 412 -3.38 4.96 3.86
N TRP A 413 -4.00 5.83 4.66
CA TRP A 413 -4.10 5.63 6.09
C TRP A 413 -5.04 4.49 6.48
N GLN A 414 -6.17 4.29 5.74
CA GLN A 414 -7.05 3.14 5.95
C GLN A 414 -6.37 1.81 5.58
N ALA A 415 -5.51 1.84 4.57
CA ALA A 415 -4.78 0.68 4.10
C ALA A 415 -3.59 0.27 4.99
N ASN A 416 -3.02 1.21 5.78
CA ASN A 416 -1.76 1.01 6.50
C ASN A 416 -1.85 1.17 8.04
N GLY A 417 -3.03 1.10 8.67
CA GLY A 417 -3.11 1.12 10.15
C GLY A 417 -4.40 1.66 10.73
N ARG A 418 -5.30 2.23 9.90
CA ARG A 418 -6.64 2.72 10.33
C ARG A 418 -6.62 3.56 11.61
N SER A 419 -7.24 3.03 12.68
CA SER A 419 -7.47 3.77 13.94
C SER A 419 -6.22 3.95 14.80
N ASP A 420 -5.17 3.17 14.55
CA ASP A 420 -3.97 3.13 15.40
C ASP A 420 -2.99 4.27 15.05
N LEU A 421 -3.19 4.93 13.91
CA LEU A 421 -2.37 6.06 13.46
C LEU A 421 -2.83 7.38 14.09
N GLY A 422 -1.89 8.20 14.54
CA GLY A 422 -2.11 9.57 14.98
C GLY A 422 -2.53 10.52 13.85
N PHE A 423 -3.03 11.72 14.19
CA PHE A 423 -3.48 12.69 13.20
C PHE A 423 -2.38 13.09 12.22
N LYS A 424 -1.18 13.40 12.72
CA LYS A 424 -0.03 13.78 11.90
C LYS A 424 0.44 12.66 10.97
N GLU A 425 0.43 11.41 11.44
CA GLU A 425 0.81 10.26 10.63
C GLU A 425 -0.15 10.02 9.47
N ARG A 426 -1.46 10.21 9.70
CA ARG A 426 -2.48 10.14 8.64
C ARG A 426 -2.24 11.19 7.58
N MET A 427 -1.92 12.42 7.98
CA MET A 427 -1.60 13.50 7.04
C MET A 427 -0.35 13.18 6.22
N LYS A 428 0.73 12.67 6.84
CA LYS A 428 1.93 12.24 6.11
C LYS A 428 1.61 11.19 5.03
N LEU A 429 0.72 10.23 5.34
CA LEU A 429 0.28 9.23 4.37
C LEU A 429 -0.58 9.82 3.24
N ASP A 430 -1.40 10.82 3.54
CA ASP A 430 -2.21 11.51 2.53
C ASP A 430 -1.35 12.40 1.63
N VAL A 431 -0.32 13.06 2.17
CA VAL A 431 0.71 13.77 1.39
C VAL A 431 1.50 12.79 0.52
N TYR A 432 1.91 11.64 1.09
CA TYR A 432 2.57 10.59 0.33
C TYR A 432 1.72 10.12 -0.86
N TYR A 433 0.43 9.90 -0.65
CA TYR A 433 -0.50 9.53 -1.72
C TYR A 433 -0.51 10.57 -2.85
N TYR A 434 -0.62 11.86 -2.51
CA TYR A 434 -0.60 12.92 -3.52
C TYR A 434 0.68 12.95 -4.35
N LYS A 435 1.84 12.76 -3.70
CA LYS A 435 3.14 12.84 -4.35
C LYS A 435 3.46 11.62 -5.22
N ASN A 436 2.94 10.46 -4.84
CA ASN A 436 3.27 9.18 -5.48
C ASN A 436 2.09 8.58 -6.21
N TRP A 437 1.03 9.36 -6.44
CA TRP A 437 -0.18 8.85 -7.04
C TRP A 437 0.05 8.33 -8.46
N ASN A 438 -0.42 7.14 -8.70
CA ASN A 438 -0.62 6.51 -10.00
C ASN A 438 -1.77 5.50 -9.90
N LEU A 439 -2.30 5.04 -11.02
CA LEU A 439 -3.43 4.09 -11.03
C LEU A 439 -3.11 2.78 -10.30
N TRP A 440 -1.85 2.34 -10.35
CA TRP A 440 -1.42 1.14 -9.66
C TRP A 440 -1.47 1.28 -8.14
N LEU A 441 -1.11 2.45 -7.62
CA LEU A 441 -1.24 2.76 -6.19
C LEU A 441 -2.71 2.69 -5.74
N ASP A 442 -3.65 3.16 -6.55
CA ASP A 442 -5.08 3.03 -6.25
C ASP A 442 -5.49 1.56 -6.11
N ILE A 443 -5.05 0.71 -7.04
CA ILE A 443 -5.31 -0.74 -6.98
C ILE A 443 -4.75 -1.34 -5.69
N ILE A 444 -3.51 -1.03 -5.33
CA ILE A 444 -2.87 -1.50 -4.10
C ILE A 444 -3.68 -1.07 -2.87
N VAL A 445 -4.08 0.20 -2.80
CA VAL A 445 -4.85 0.74 -1.67
C VAL A 445 -6.20 0.04 -1.54
N ILE A 446 -6.90 -0.20 -2.65
CA ILE A 446 -8.18 -0.93 -2.64
C ILE A 446 -7.98 -2.34 -2.09
N PHE A 447 -7.00 -3.10 -2.60
CA PHE A 447 -6.74 -4.46 -2.14
C PHE A 447 -6.35 -4.51 -0.66
N LYS A 448 -5.45 -3.64 -0.21
CA LYS A 448 -5.08 -3.55 1.21
C LYS A 448 -6.26 -3.18 2.09
N THR A 449 -7.14 -2.29 1.64
CA THR A 449 -8.35 -1.90 2.38
C THR A 449 -9.32 -3.08 2.49
N LEU A 450 -9.53 -3.83 1.42
CA LEU A 450 -10.33 -5.05 1.44
C LEU A 450 -9.75 -6.07 2.42
N GLN A 451 -8.44 -6.35 2.32
CA GLN A 451 -7.73 -7.24 3.24
C GLN A 451 -7.90 -6.80 4.70
N ALA A 452 -7.68 -5.52 5.01
CA ALA A 452 -7.83 -4.97 6.35
C ALA A 452 -9.29 -5.02 6.85
N THR A 453 -10.27 -4.95 5.95
CA THR A 453 -11.69 -5.09 6.30
C THR A 453 -12.04 -6.54 6.64
N PHE A 454 -11.53 -7.51 5.86
CA PHE A 454 -11.76 -8.94 6.12
C PHE A 454 -11.02 -9.44 7.36
N THR A 455 -9.78 -8.99 7.60
CA THR A 455 -8.97 -9.40 8.76
C THR A 455 -9.35 -8.67 10.05
N ARG A 456 -10.23 -7.66 9.96
CA ARG A 456 -10.66 -6.81 11.09
C ARG A 456 -9.52 -6.13 11.87
N LYS A 457 -8.32 -6.04 11.32
CA LYS A 457 -7.21 -5.29 11.93
C LYS A 457 -7.56 -3.80 12.00
N GLY A 458 -7.45 -3.20 13.18
CA GLY A 458 -7.70 -1.77 13.40
C GLY A 458 -9.17 -1.31 13.31
N ALA A 459 -10.15 -2.22 13.31
CA ALA A 459 -11.57 -1.88 13.43
C ALA A 459 -11.93 -1.76 14.92
N ARG A 460 -11.96 -0.53 15.45
CA ARG A 460 -12.44 -0.18 16.80
C ARG A 460 -13.69 0.68 16.70
#